data_4b64f28bb97f77ecb707f79067395118
#
_entry.id   4b64f28bb97f77ecb707f79067395118
#
_cell.length_a   1.000
_cell.length_b   1.000
_cell.length_c   1.000
_cell.angle_alpha   90.00
_cell.angle_beta   90.00
_cell.angle_gamma   90.00
#
_symmetry.space_group_name_H-M   'P 1'
#
loop_
_entity.id
_entity.type
_entity.pdbx_description
1 polymer ?
#
loop_
_entity_poly.entity_id
_entity_poly.type
_entity_poly.pdbx_seq_one_letter_code
_entity_poly.pdbx_strand_id
1 'polypeptide(L)'
;MDLPISNGYYVSETQAPYAYIRNSKDVYSFNFNVLPETQAKASFSHTFVNDRTTAKIHIYKVDKESGKAAAQGDASLEGAVYGLYARNDIVHPDGATGVVFKAGDLVATLTTDKNGETEVNNLYLGNYYVKEITPSEGYLLDKEEHDVVCDYEGDLVAEVSRSTTSAEQVIKQPFQLIKVLE
;
A
#
# COMPACT_ATOMS: atom_id res chain seq x y z
N MET A 1 -24.04 5.38 -31.31
CA MET A 1 -25.40 4.95 -30.87
C MET A 1 -26.26 6.19 -30.88
N ASP A 2 -27.36 6.15 -31.59
CA ASP A 2 -28.32 7.25 -31.62
C ASP A 2 -29.41 6.97 -30.59
N LEU A 3 -29.68 7.94 -29.73
CA LEU A 3 -30.68 7.83 -28.68
C LEU A 3 -31.96 8.52 -29.15
N PRO A 4 -33.17 7.93 -28.92
CA PRO A 4 -34.42 8.61 -29.22
C PRO A 4 -34.63 9.82 -28.30
N ILE A 5 -35.47 10.76 -28.73
CA ILE A 5 -35.87 11.89 -27.91
C ILE A 5 -36.54 11.37 -26.63
N SER A 6 -36.05 11.81 -25.45
CA SER A 6 -36.57 11.42 -24.15
C SER A 6 -36.27 12.48 -23.09
N ASN A 7 -37.12 12.47 -22.05
CA ASN A 7 -37.00 13.41 -20.92
C ASN A 7 -36.08 12.91 -19.81
N GLY A 8 -35.36 11.82 -20.01
CA GLY A 8 -34.44 11.35 -18.97
C GLY A 8 -33.54 10.23 -19.47
N TYR A 9 -32.27 10.57 -19.57
CA TYR A 9 -31.19 9.60 -19.70
C TYR A 9 -30.22 9.81 -18.55
N TYR A 10 -29.55 8.75 -18.15
CA TYR A 10 -28.41 8.85 -17.26
C TYR A 10 -27.28 7.92 -17.71
N VAL A 11 -26.08 8.32 -17.40
CA VAL A 11 -24.86 7.53 -17.60
C VAL A 11 -24.19 7.40 -16.24
N SER A 12 -23.78 6.20 -15.90
CA SER A 12 -23.00 5.90 -14.72
C SER A 12 -21.89 4.93 -15.07
N GLU A 13 -20.80 5.01 -14.35
CA GLU A 13 -19.72 4.04 -14.49
C GLU A 13 -20.14 2.70 -13.90
N THR A 14 -20.03 1.63 -14.69
CA THR A 14 -20.34 0.25 -14.23
C THR A 14 -19.09 -0.51 -13.82
N GLN A 15 -17.90 -0.09 -14.30
CA GLN A 15 -16.60 -0.66 -13.98
C GLN A 15 -15.53 0.40 -14.18
N ALA A 16 -14.66 0.58 -13.19
CA ALA A 16 -13.49 1.43 -13.33
C ALA A 16 -12.35 0.71 -14.10
N PRO A 17 -11.40 1.43 -14.67
CA PRO A 17 -10.16 0.85 -15.20
C PRO A 17 -9.39 0.10 -14.12
N TYR A 18 -8.48 -0.80 -14.55
CA TYR A 18 -7.60 -1.54 -13.64
C TYR A 18 -6.83 -0.60 -12.71
N ALA A 19 -6.79 -0.93 -11.41
CA ALA A 19 -6.15 -0.16 -10.35
C ALA A 19 -6.76 1.22 -10.08
N TYR A 20 -8.01 1.44 -10.50
CA TYR A 20 -8.80 2.61 -10.14
C TYR A 20 -10.06 2.22 -9.37
N ILE A 21 -10.57 3.16 -8.60
CA ILE A 21 -11.77 3.01 -7.77
C ILE A 21 -12.97 3.51 -8.58
N ARG A 22 -14.01 2.68 -8.65
CA ARG A 22 -15.26 3.05 -9.31
C ARG A 22 -15.99 4.13 -8.52
N ASN A 23 -16.27 5.27 -9.16
CA ASN A 23 -17.08 6.32 -8.59
C ASN A 23 -18.58 6.10 -8.88
N SER A 24 -19.21 5.22 -8.09
CA SER A 24 -20.65 4.91 -8.23
C SER A 24 -21.58 6.07 -7.89
N LYS A 25 -21.06 7.17 -7.33
CA LYS A 25 -21.85 8.37 -7.01
C LYS A 25 -21.87 9.35 -8.15
N ASP A 26 -20.95 9.24 -9.10
CA ASP A 26 -20.95 10.08 -10.30
C ASP A 26 -21.94 9.54 -11.32
N VAL A 27 -23.11 10.16 -11.35
CA VAL A 27 -24.20 9.82 -12.27
C VAL A 27 -24.54 11.06 -13.08
N TYR A 28 -24.22 11.04 -14.35
CA TYR A 28 -24.55 12.14 -15.25
C TYR A 28 -25.93 11.94 -15.86
N SER A 29 -26.86 12.84 -15.52
CA SER A 29 -28.22 12.84 -16.06
C SER A 29 -28.39 13.94 -17.11
N PHE A 30 -29.03 13.62 -18.22
CA PHE A 30 -29.31 14.57 -19.27
C PHE A 30 -30.66 14.31 -19.92
N ASN A 31 -31.23 15.40 -20.48
CA ASN A 31 -32.49 15.37 -21.21
C ASN A 31 -32.28 16.01 -22.56
N PHE A 32 -32.92 15.50 -23.58
CA PHE A 32 -33.12 16.27 -24.79
C PHE A 32 -34.55 16.11 -25.25
N ASN A 33 -35.22 17.26 -25.32
CA ASN A 33 -36.57 17.42 -25.85
C ASN A 33 -36.50 17.59 -27.36
N VAL A 34 -37.64 17.86 -27.98
CA VAL A 34 -37.71 18.18 -29.42
C VAL A 34 -36.72 19.29 -29.71
N LEU A 35 -35.75 19.00 -30.56
CA LEU A 35 -34.82 20.00 -31.07
C LEU A 35 -35.54 20.96 -32.01
N PRO A 36 -35.12 22.25 -32.11
CA PRO A 36 -35.60 23.13 -33.16
C PRO A 36 -35.39 22.50 -34.54
N GLU A 37 -36.30 22.76 -35.48
CA GLU A 37 -36.21 22.21 -36.85
C GLU A 37 -34.86 22.44 -37.54
N THR A 38 -34.12 23.45 -37.12
CA THR A 38 -32.79 23.80 -37.63
C THR A 38 -31.65 23.04 -36.95
N GLN A 39 -31.93 22.24 -35.89
CA GLN A 39 -30.91 21.51 -35.16
C GLN A 39 -31.12 20.00 -35.28
N ALA A 40 -30.33 19.35 -36.09
CA ALA A 40 -30.43 17.92 -36.35
C ALA A 40 -29.80 17.02 -35.23
N LYS A 41 -28.92 17.59 -34.40
CA LYS A 41 -28.19 16.82 -33.34
C LYS A 41 -27.95 17.66 -32.08
N ALA A 42 -28.07 17.04 -30.92
CA ALA A 42 -27.58 17.58 -29.68
C ALA A 42 -26.37 16.77 -29.22
N SER A 43 -25.39 17.45 -28.64
CA SER A 43 -24.20 16.81 -28.04
C SER A 43 -24.16 17.07 -26.54
N PHE A 44 -23.91 16.01 -25.78
CA PHE A 44 -23.66 16.06 -24.36
C PHE A 44 -22.33 15.39 -24.06
N SER A 45 -21.62 15.91 -23.10
CA SER A 45 -20.34 15.33 -22.64
C SER A 45 -20.27 15.33 -21.14
N HIS A 46 -19.68 14.30 -20.56
CA HIS A 46 -19.37 14.18 -19.15
C HIS A 46 -18.02 13.46 -19.01
N THR A 47 -17.25 13.86 -18.01
CA THR A 47 -15.96 13.23 -17.70
C THR A 47 -16.07 12.56 -16.35
N PHE A 48 -15.97 11.23 -16.32
CA PHE A 48 -15.84 10.46 -15.08
C PHE A 48 -14.38 10.54 -14.61
N VAL A 49 -14.19 10.83 -13.33
CA VAL A 49 -12.87 10.89 -12.71
C VAL A 49 -12.80 9.81 -11.62
N ASN A 50 -11.77 8.99 -11.70
CA ASN A 50 -11.54 7.89 -10.77
C ASN A 50 -10.24 8.13 -10.01
N ASP A 51 -10.28 7.94 -8.69
CA ASP A 51 -9.08 7.88 -7.88
C ASP A 51 -8.38 6.54 -8.08
N ARG A 52 -7.05 6.50 -7.99
CA ARG A 52 -6.32 5.24 -8.03
C ARG A 52 -6.54 4.45 -6.75
N THR A 53 -6.56 3.13 -6.86
CA THR A 53 -6.43 2.23 -5.71
C THR A 53 -5.06 2.43 -5.08
N THR A 54 -5.01 2.53 -3.76
CA THR A 54 -3.77 2.66 -3.00
C THR A 54 -3.42 1.36 -2.29
N ALA A 55 -2.16 1.23 -1.85
CA ALA A 55 -1.76 0.18 -0.93
C ALA A 55 -1.22 0.77 0.38
N LYS A 56 -1.36 -0.01 1.44
CA LYS A 56 -0.85 0.23 2.79
C LYS A 56 -0.09 -0.99 3.25
N ILE A 57 1.09 -0.79 3.83
CA ILE A 57 1.91 -1.87 4.41
C ILE A 57 2.19 -1.55 5.86
N HIS A 58 1.88 -2.50 6.73
CA HIS A 58 2.18 -2.47 8.16
C HIS A 58 3.32 -3.44 8.46
N ILE A 59 4.32 -2.98 9.21
CA ILE A 59 5.49 -3.77 9.62
C ILE A 59 5.44 -3.97 11.13
N TYR A 60 5.55 -5.23 11.54
CA TYR A 60 5.64 -5.64 12.93
C TYR A 60 7.04 -6.17 13.22
N LYS A 61 7.74 -5.55 14.17
CA LYS A 61 8.96 -6.08 14.76
C LYS A 61 8.60 -6.91 15.99
N VAL A 62 9.09 -8.13 16.05
CA VAL A 62 8.88 -9.02 17.20
C VAL A 62 10.20 -9.61 17.67
N ASP A 63 10.24 -9.96 18.94
CA ASP A 63 11.34 -10.76 19.49
C ASP A 63 11.26 -12.20 18.98
N LYS A 64 12.35 -12.68 18.40
CA LYS A 64 12.41 -14.01 17.75
C LYS A 64 12.20 -15.17 18.70
N GLU A 65 12.64 -15.05 19.93
CA GLU A 65 12.57 -16.15 20.90
C GLU A 65 11.17 -16.30 21.52
N SER A 66 10.55 -15.15 21.82
CA SER A 66 9.21 -15.14 22.41
C SER A 66 8.11 -15.14 21.36
N GLY A 67 8.40 -14.70 20.13
CA GLY A 67 7.41 -14.49 19.08
C GLY A 67 6.46 -13.34 19.36
N LYS A 68 6.78 -12.45 20.30
CA LYS A 68 5.89 -11.38 20.78
C LYS A 68 6.45 -10.00 20.46
N ALA A 69 5.54 -9.02 20.34
CA ALA A 69 5.88 -7.60 20.30
C ALA A 69 6.21 -7.08 21.72
N ALA A 70 7.19 -7.72 22.35
CA ALA A 70 7.68 -7.39 23.68
C ALA A 70 9.19 -7.65 23.75
N ALA A 71 9.96 -6.61 24.04
CA ALA A 71 11.40 -6.70 24.16
C ALA A 71 11.83 -7.50 25.41
N GLN A 72 13.03 -8.10 25.35
CA GLN A 72 13.63 -8.82 26.48
C GLN A 72 14.63 -7.93 27.21
N GLY A 73 14.60 -7.96 28.55
CA GLY A 73 15.52 -7.20 29.39
C GLY A 73 15.43 -5.70 29.12
N ASP A 74 16.57 -5.06 28.91
CA ASP A 74 16.68 -3.62 28.60
C ASP A 74 16.70 -3.33 27.09
N ALA A 75 16.43 -4.32 26.23
CA ALA A 75 16.31 -4.12 24.80
C ALA A 75 15.01 -3.36 24.44
N SER A 76 14.97 -2.75 23.25
CA SER A 76 13.82 -1.99 22.76
C SER A 76 13.36 -2.49 21.40
N LEU A 77 12.06 -2.47 21.15
CA LEU A 77 11.51 -2.63 19.80
C LEU A 77 11.44 -1.31 19.04
N GLU A 78 11.50 -0.19 19.76
CA GLU A 78 11.47 1.16 19.20
C GLU A 78 12.80 1.50 18.54
N GLY A 79 12.72 2.22 17.41
CA GLY A 79 13.89 2.79 16.75
C GLY A 79 14.54 1.88 15.71
N ALA A 80 14.02 0.71 15.43
CA ALA A 80 14.45 -0.08 14.28
C ALA A 80 14.06 0.65 12.98
N VAL A 81 15.01 0.75 12.04
CA VAL A 81 14.80 1.45 10.76
C VAL A 81 14.71 0.42 9.64
N TYR A 82 13.60 0.46 8.92
CA TYR A 82 13.33 -0.37 7.76
C TYR A 82 13.31 0.44 6.47
N GLY A 83 13.84 -0.12 5.40
CA GLY A 83 13.62 0.34 4.04
C GLY A 83 12.53 -0.48 3.39
N LEU A 84 11.57 0.20 2.76
CA LEU A 84 10.64 -0.41 1.80
C LEU A 84 11.18 -0.20 0.40
N TYR A 85 11.34 -1.26 -0.36
CA TYR A 85 11.90 -1.25 -1.70
C TYR A 85 10.93 -1.85 -2.71
N ALA A 86 10.99 -1.38 -3.95
CA ALA A 86 10.26 -2.00 -5.05
C ALA A 86 10.92 -3.34 -5.45
N ARG A 87 10.17 -4.44 -5.45
CA ARG A 87 10.69 -5.77 -5.89
C ARG A 87 10.81 -5.85 -7.40
N ASN A 88 9.87 -5.21 -8.10
CA ASN A 88 9.81 -5.11 -9.55
C ASN A 88 9.55 -3.65 -9.92
N ASP A 89 9.64 -3.30 -11.21
CA ASP A 89 9.21 -1.98 -11.67
C ASP A 89 7.73 -1.76 -11.31
N ILE A 90 7.45 -0.65 -10.64
CA ILE A 90 6.11 -0.22 -10.27
C ILE A 90 5.67 0.85 -11.26
N VAL A 91 4.58 0.57 -11.97
CA VAL A 91 4.08 1.40 -13.05
C VAL A 91 2.83 2.16 -12.62
N HIS A 92 2.72 3.42 -13.01
CA HIS A 92 1.50 4.20 -12.81
C HIS A 92 0.34 3.59 -13.62
N PRO A 93 -0.86 3.40 -13.04
CA PRO A 93 -1.95 2.70 -13.72
C PRO A 93 -2.61 3.48 -14.87
N ASP A 94 -2.26 4.76 -15.09
CA ASP A 94 -2.84 5.58 -16.16
C ASP A 94 -2.38 5.20 -17.60
N GLY A 95 -1.40 4.31 -17.70
CA GLY A 95 -0.83 3.89 -18.98
C GLY A 95 0.02 4.94 -19.70
N ALA A 96 0.19 6.13 -19.14
CA ALA A 96 0.89 7.26 -19.75
C ALA A 96 2.13 7.72 -18.95
N THR A 97 2.06 7.72 -17.62
CA THR A 97 3.15 8.19 -16.74
C THR A 97 4.35 7.24 -16.76
N GLY A 98 4.13 5.93 -16.94
CA GLY A 98 5.19 4.94 -17.00
C GLY A 98 5.65 4.47 -15.61
N VAL A 99 6.94 4.14 -15.48
CA VAL A 99 7.54 3.58 -14.25
C VAL A 99 7.69 4.68 -13.19
N VAL A 100 7.10 4.44 -12.01
CA VAL A 100 7.18 5.33 -10.84
C VAL A 100 8.37 4.95 -9.95
N PHE A 101 8.60 3.65 -9.75
CA PHE A 101 9.78 3.11 -9.07
C PHE A 101 10.34 1.95 -9.88
N LYS A 102 11.66 1.90 -10.02
CA LYS A 102 12.35 0.76 -10.63
C LYS A 102 12.59 -0.33 -9.60
N ALA A 103 12.77 -1.54 -10.09
CA ALA A 103 13.20 -2.66 -9.24
C ALA A 103 14.46 -2.29 -8.43
N GLY A 104 14.39 -2.45 -7.10
CA GLY A 104 15.44 -2.10 -6.16
C GLY A 104 15.42 -0.67 -5.64
N ASP A 105 14.57 0.21 -6.15
CA ASP A 105 14.46 1.58 -5.64
C ASP A 105 13.91 1.59 -4.20
N LEU A 106 14.49 2.44 -3.35
CA LEU A 106 13.98 2.74 -2.03
C LEU A 106 12.72 3.61 -2.15
N VAL A 107 11.58 3.05 -1.72
CA VAL A 107 10.27 3.71 -1.78
C VAL A 107 10.00 4.54 -0.53
N ALA A 108 10.36 4.00 0.64
CA ALA A 108 10.18 4.67 1.93
C ALA A 108 11.19 4.17 2.97
N THR A 109 11.48 5.03 3.95
CA THR A 109 12.22 4.66 5.18
C THR A 109 11.28 4.79 6.35
N LEU A 110 11.21 3.78 7.20
CA LEU A 110 10.23 3.62 8.26
C LEU A 110 10.94 3.32 9.56
N THR A 111 10.47 3.90 10.67
CA THR A 111 11.03 3.66 12.00
C THR A 111 9.95 3.11 12.92
N THR A 112 10.25 2.05 13.65
CA THR A 112 9.32 1.43 14.59
C THR A 112 9.09 2.28 15.83
N ASP A 113 7.85 2.25 16.29
CA ASP A 113 7.44 2.83 17.57
C ASP A 113 7.78 1.90 18.77
N LYS A 114 7.37 2.30 19.98
CA LYS A 114 7.56 1.54 21.21
C LYS A 114 6.91 0.15 21.21
N ASN A 115 5.91 -0.06 20.36
CA ASN A 115 5.24 -1.35 20.20
C ASN A 115 5.92 -2.23 19.15
N GLY A 116 6.96 -1.73 18.48
CA GLY A 116 7.62 -2.39 17.37
C GLY A 116 6.85 -2.28 16.06
N GLU A 117 5.99 -1.27 15.93
CA GLU A 117 5.10 -1.10 14.78
C GLU A 117 5.48 0.11 13.95
N THR A 118 5.34 -0.01 12.63
CA THR A 118 5.39 1.12 11.71
C THR A 118 4.55 0.83 10.48
N GLU A 119 4.12 1.87 9.77
CA GLU A 119 3.30 1.71 8.58
C GLU A 119 3.62 2.76 7.51
N VAL A 120 3.29 2.42 6.28
CA VAL A 120 3.29 3.34 5.15
C VAL A 120 2.01 3.16 4.36
N ASN A 121 1.42 4.25 3.93
CA ASN A 121 0.17 4.29 3.17
C ASN A 121 0.36 5.03 1.84
N ASN A 122 -0.71 5.12 1.05
CA ASN A 122 -0.74 5.81 -0.24
C ASN A 122 0.28 5.27 -1.27
N LEU A 123 0.67 4.00 -1.14
CA LEU A 123 1.54 3.33 -2.08
C LEU A 123 0.81 3.02 -3.39
N TYR A 124 1.54 2.79 -4.47
CA TYR A 124 1.02 2.17 -5.68
C TYR A 124 0.82 0.67 -5.46
N LEU A 125 -0.07 0.05 -6.23
CA LEU A 125 -0.13 -1.40 -6.29
C LEU A 125 1.17 -1.96 -6.88
N GLY A 126 1.65 -3.09 -6.38
CA GLY A 126 2.89 -3.71 -6.85
C GLY A 126 3.53 -4.62 -5.81
N ASN A 127 4.69 -5.14 -6.16
CA ASN A 127 5.47 -6.04 -5.31
C ASN A 127 6.58 -5.26 -4.63
N TYR A 128 6.64 -5.39 -3.32
CA TYR A 128 7.62 -4.73 -2.46
C TYR A 128 8.43 -5.74 -1.65
N TYR A 129 9.53 -5.30 -1.07
CA TYR A 129 10.17 -6.00 0.04
C TYR A 129 10.60 -5.02 1.11
N VAL A 130 10.55 -5.49 2.34
CA VAL A 130 11.00 -4.78 3.53
C VAL A 130 12.34 -5.36 3.95
N LYS A 131 13.30 -4.50 4.29
CA LYS A 131 14.62 -4.88 4.80
C LYS A 131 15.02 -3.97 5.93
N GLU A 132 15.52 -4.53 7.02
CA GLU A 132 16.05 -3.72 8.10
C GLU A 132 17.36 -3.03 7.68
N ILE A 133 17.47 -1.74 7.95
CA ILE A 133 18.65 -0.92 7.70
C ILE A 133 19.46 -0.76 8.98
N THR A 134 18.77 -0.51 10.10
CA THR A 134 19.38 -0.31 11.42
C THR A 134 18.55 -1.03 12.46
N PRO A 135 19.11 -1.94 13.25
CA PRO A 135 18.38 -2.61 14.30
C PRO A 135 18.07 -1.65 15.46
N SER A 136 17.06 -1.98 16.23
CA SER A 136 16.77 -1.30 17.49
C SER A 136 17.75 -1.74 18.59
N GLU A 137 17.80 -0.96 19.67
CA GLU A 137 18.72 -1.20 20.78
C GLU A 137 18.54 -2.61 21.38
N GLY A 138 19.64 -3.34 21.52
CA GLY A 138 19.66 -4.69 22.10
C GLY A 138 19.31 -5.81 21.14
N TYR A 139 19.04 -5.53 19.85
CA TYR A 139 18.75 -6.53 18.82
C TYR A 139 19.84 -6.62 17.75
N LEU A 140 19.96 -7.79 17.15
CA LEU A 140 20.82 -8.01 15.97
C LEU A 140 20.08 -7.61 14.70
N LEU A 141 20.84 -7.07 13.73
CA LEU A 141 20.29 -6.73 12.42
C LEU A 141 19.67 -7.95 11.73
N ASP A 142 18.41 -7.83 11.34
CA ASP A 142 17.78 -8.76 10.42
C ASP A 142 18.26 -8.48 8.98
N LYS A 143 18.88 -9.50 8.36
CA LYS A 143 19.39 -9.41 6.99
C LYS A 143 18.41 -9.96 5.96
N GLU A 144 17.30 -10.51 6.40
CA GLU A 144 16.28 -11.10 5.52
C GLU A 144 15.50 -10.00 4.79
N GLU A 145 15.02 -10.34 3.62
CA GLU A 145 14.09 -9.52 2.86
C GLU A 145 12.70 -10.12 2.97
N HIS A 146 11.75 -9.32 3.41
CA HIS A 146 10.37 -9.75 3.62
C HIS A 146 9.50 -9.25 2.47
N ASP A 147 9.09 -10.14 1.58
CA ASP A 147 8.26 -9.80 0.41
C ASP A 147 6.84 -9.44 0.82
N VAL A 148 6.30 -8.40 0.18
CA VAL A 148 4.93 -7.92 0.37
C VAL A 148 4.30 -7.66 -0.98
N VAL A 149 3.20 -8.35 -1.27
CA VAL A 149 2.49 -8.25 -2.55
C VAL A 149 1.19 -7.48 -2.37
N CYS A 150 1.05 -6.36 -3.07
CA CYS A 150 -0.11 -5.49 -3.05
C CYS A 150 -0.81 -5.55 -4.41
N ASP A 151 -1.55 -6.63 -4.65
CA ASP A 151 -2.30 -6.85 -5.88
C ASP A 151 -3.65 -6.15 -5.85
N TYR A 152 -4.17 -5.85 -7.05
CA TYR A 152 -5.50 -5.29 -7.22
C TYR A 152 -6.60 -6.26 -6.79
N GLU A 153 -7.53 -5.79 -5.96
CA GLU A 153 -8.63 -6.58 -5.39
C GLU A 153 -10.02 -6.18 -5.92
N GLY A 154 -10.05 -5.34 -6.94
CA GLY A 154 -11.30 -4.90 -7.58
C GLY A 154 -11.59 -3.41 -7.41
N ASP A 155 -12.50 -2.90 -8.25
CA ASP A 155 -12.80 -1.47 -8.38
C ASP A 155 -13.62 -0.86 -7.24
N LEU A 156 -14.00 -1.66 -6.25
CA LEU A 156 -14.67 -1.21 -5.01
C LEU A 156 -13.70 -1.13 -3.82
N VAL A 157 -12.45 -1.60 -3.98
CA VAL A 157 -11.43 -1.59 -2.93
C VAL A 157 -10.56 -0.35 -3.10
N ALA A 158 -10.74 0.60 -2.18
CA ALA A 158 -9.98 1.87 -2.23
C ALA A 158 -8.53 1.71 -1.78
N GLU A 159 -8.28 0.84 -0.79
CA GLU A 159 -6.96 0.59 -0.24
C GLU A 159 -6.74 -0.91 0.01
N VAL A 160 -5.66 -1.45 -0.54
CA VAL A 160 -5.20 -2.81 -0.29
C VAL A 160 -4.25 -2.78 0.91
N SER A 161 -4.63 -3.40 2.03
CA SER A 161 -3.82 -3.44 3.25
C SER A 161 -3.06 -4.76 3.35
N ARG A 162 -1.75 -4.67 3.65
CA ARG A 162 -0.85 -5.81 3.87
C ARG A 162 -0.03 -5.61 5.12
N SER A 163 0.49 -6.71 5.65
CA SER A 163 1.42 -6.68 6.77
C SER A 163 2.56 -7.67 6.59
N THR A 164 3.68 -7.37 7.21
CA THR A 164 4.81 -8.29 7.34
C THR A 164 5.37 -8.23 8.75
N THR A 165 6.09 -9.28 9.16
CA THR A 165 6.68 -9.39 10.49
C THR A 165 8.17 -9.67 10.35
N SER A 166 9.00 -8.86 11.01
CA SER A 166 10.43 -9.09 11.19
C SER A 166 10.66 -9.65 12.60
N ALA A 167 11.21 -10.85 12.68
CA ALA A 167 11.48 -11.53 13.95
C ALA A 167 12.99 -11.48 14.23
N GLU A 168 13.39 -10.70 15.22
CA GLU A 168 14.79 -10.38 15.47
C GLU A 168 15.33 -10.97 16.74
N GLN A 169 16.60 -11.34 16.69
CA GLN A 169 17.31 -11.98 17.80
C GLN A 169 17.84 -10.92 18.76
N VAL A 170 17.45 -11.02 20.03
CA VAL A 170 18.03 -10.21 21.12
C VAL A 170 19.51 -10.56 21.32
N ILE A 171 20.33 -9.54 21.55
CA ILE A 171 21.76 -9.71 21.88
C ILE A 171 21.89 -10.30 23.28
N LYS A 172 22.61 -11.41 23.41
CA LYS A 172 22.89 -12.07 24.69
C LYS A 172 24.37 -12.13 24.97
N GLN A 173 24.72 -11.89 26.23
CA GLN A 173 26.07 -12.06 26.73
C GLN A 173 26.16 -13.34 27.57
N PRO A 174 27.15 -14.24 27.32
CA PRO A 174 27.36 -15.40 28.15
C PRO A 174 27.84 -14.98 29.54
N PHE A 175 27.27 -15.58 30.57
CA PHE A 175 27.71 -15.40 31.94
C PHE A 175 28.12 -16.76 32.55
N GLN A 176 29.31 -16.80 33.14
CA GLN A 176 29.82 -18.00 33.84
C GLN A 176 30.16 -17.67 35.28
N LEU A 177 29.58 -18.38 36.20
CA LEU A 177 29.92 -18.32 37.62
C LEU A 177 30.80 -19.52 37.98
N ILE A 178 32.00 -19.28 38.53
CA ILE A 178 32.92 -20.30 39.00
C ILE A 178 33.00 -20.17 40.55
N LYS A 179 32.61 -21.22 41.25
CA LYS A 179 32.81 -21.32 42.71
C LYS A 179 34.09 -22.12 42.94
N VAL A 180 35.02 -21.55 43.68
CA VAL A 180 36.23 -22.24 44.14
C VAL A 180 36.06 -22.55 45.61
N LEU A 181 36.34 -23.80 45.99
CA LEU A 181 36.41 -24.24 47.38
C LEU A 181 37.87 -24.17 47.81
N GLU A 182 38.12 -23.55 48.97
CA GLU A 182 39.45 -23.59 49.66
C GLU A 182 39.69 -24.91 50.34
#